data_bda97422e21b44664f8f4da3b7aeca37
#
_entry.id   bda97422e21b44664f8f4da3b7aeca37
#
_cell.length_a   1.000
_cell.length_b   1.000
_cell.length_c   1.000
_cell.angle_alpha   90.00
_cell.angle_beta   90.00
_cell.angle_gamma   90.00
#
_symmetry.space_group_name_H-M   'P 1'
#
loop_
_entity.id
_entity.type
_entity.pdbx_description
1 polymer ?
#
loop_
_entity_poly.entity_id
_entity_poly.type
_entity_poly.pdbx_seq_one_letter_code
_entity_poly.pdbx_strand_id
1 'polypeptide(L)'
;GMQAFLTPIRADQRRLRQNRKKVWNPRMVFLIGNHEQRIERAVESDAKLEGLIGYQDLRLEEYGWETYRFLEPAIIDNVAYCHYFTSGVMGRAVSSARALLAKKHMSCVMGHVQDRECAYDRTADGSRITGLFGGIYYKHDEDYLNHQTNQSWRGVWMLHEVNNGQFDEAPISMSYLEKKYATNF
;
A
#
# COMPACT_ATOMS: atom_id res chain seq x y z
N GLY A 1 -13.17 9.15 -4.64
CA GLY A 1 -11.79 8.95 -4.24
C GLY A 1 -11.58 9.15 -2.75
N MET A 2 -10.57 9.92 -2.36
CA MET A 2 -10.10 10.09 -0.96
C MET A 2 -11.20 10.49 0.02
N GLN A 3 -12.07 11.41 -0.34
CA GLN A 3 -13.18 11.82 0.54
C GLN A 3 -14.14 10.66 0.84
N ALA A 4 -14.48 9.86 -0.15
CA ALA A 4 -15.36 8.70 0.04
C ALA A 4 -14.70 7.66 0.98
N PHE A 5 -13.40 7.42 0.83
CA PHE A 5 -12.63 6.55 1.71
C PHE A 5 -12.62 7.04 3.17
N LEU A 6 -12.44 8.34 3.39
CA LEU A 6 -12.34 8.91 4.75
C LEU A 6 -13.70 9.14 5.42
N THR A 7 -14.79 9.19 4.67
CA THR A 7 -16.13 9.47 5.21
C THR A 7 -16.54 8.52 6.34
N PRO A 8 -16.46 7.18 6.21
CA PRO A 8 -16.82 6.27 7.28
C PRO A 8 -15.88 6.39 8.50
N ILE A 9 -14.59 6.60 8.28
CA ILE A 9 -13.62 6.81 9.35
C ILE A 9 -13.99 8.05 10.19
N ARG A 10 -14.23 9.16 9.52
CA ARG A 10 -14.61 10.42 10.17
C ARG A 10 -15.99 10.34 10.86
N ALA A 11 -16.92 9.58 10.29
CA ALA A 11 -18.22 9.34 10.91
C ALA A 11 -18.08 8.55 12.22
N ASP A 12 -17.27 7.49 12.22
CA ASP A 12 -17.01 6.69 13.42
C ASP A 12 -16.28 7.51 14.50
N GLN A 13 -15.28 8.29 14.12
CA GLN A 13 -14.59 9.20 15.05
C GLN A 13 -15.56 10.21 15.69
N ARG A 14 -16.51 10.78 14.92
CA ARG A 14 -17.55 11.67 15.49
C ARG A 14 -18.45 10.92 16.49
N ARG A 15 -18.91 9.73 16.12
CA ARG A 15 -19.72 8.86 16.97
C ARG A 15 -19.00 8.54 18.29
N LEU A 16 -17.71 8.21 18.24
CA LEU A 16 -16.91 7.92 19.44
C LEU A 16 -16.77 9.15 20.33
N ARG A 17 -16.51 10.33 19.75
CA ARG A 17 -16.46 11.61 20.53
C ARG A 17 -17.78 11.92 21.22
N GLN A 18 -18.91 11.80 20.50
CA GLN A 18 -20.25 12.03 21.05
C GLN A 18 -20.57 11.10 22.23
N ASN A 19 -20.10 9.85 22.14
CA ASN A 19 -20.29 8.86 23.20
C ASN A 19 -19.18 8.87 24.27
N ARG A 20 -18.31 9.88 24.28
CA ARG A 20 -17.18 10.01 25.22
C ARG A 20 -16.29 8.77 25.28
N LYS A 21 -16.15 8.05 24.15
CA LYS A 21 -15.28 6.90 24.00
C LYS A 21 -13.91 7.33 23.45
N LYS A 22 -12.89 6.50 23.69
CA LYS A 22 -11.56 6.71 23.10
C LYS A 22 -11.68 6.75 21.58
N VAL A 23 -11.23 7.83 20.97
CA VAL A 23 -11.21 7.99 19.52
C VAL A 23 -9.92 7.40 18.99
N TRP A 24 -10.04 6.45 18.09
CA TRP A 24 -8.88 5.98 17.34
C TRP A 24 -8.51 6.97 16.24
N ASN A 25 -7.23 7.19 16.07
CA ASN A 25 -6.70 8.10 15.06
C ASN A 25 -5.56 7.37 14.31
N PRO A 26 -5.87 6.71 13.19
CA PRO A 26 -4.86 5.96 12.47
C PRO A 26 -3.83 6.90 11.83
N ARG A 27 -2.58 6.50 11.84
CA ARG A 27 -1.56 7.07 10.96
C ARG A 27 -1.89 6.65 9.54
N MET A 28 -2.06 7.59 8.64
CA MET A 28 -2.37 7.35 7.24
C MET A 28 -1.13 7.61 6.40
N VAL A 29 -0.64 6.59 5.72
CA VAL A 29 0.57 6.67 4.90
C VAL A 29 0.22 6.40 3.45
N PHE A 30 0.69 7.24 2.55
CA PHE A 30 0.54 7.10 1.10
C PHE A 30 1.92 6.96 0.45
N LEU A 31 2.12 5.87 -0.24
CA LEU A 31 3.34 5.59 -0.98
C LEU A 31 3.11 5.93 -2.44
N ILE A 32 3.79 6.94 -2.97
CA ILE A 32 3.70 7.33 -4.38
C ILE A 32 4.07 6.13 -5.25
N GLY A 33 3.16 5.75 -6.14
CA GLY A 33 3.35 4.67 -7.08
C GLY A 33 3.86 5.15 -8.45
N ASN A 34 4.12 4.20 -9.31
CA ASN A 34 4.55 4.49 -10.69
C ASN A 34 3.47 5.17 -11.53
N HIS A 35 2.20 5.10 -11.12
CA HIS A 35 1.11 5.81 -11.78
C HIS A 35 1.10 7.29 -11.40
N GLU A 36 1.21 7.61 -10.13
CA GLU A 36 1.33 8.99 -9.66
C GLU A 36 2.63 9.63 -10.17
N GLN A 37 3.72 8.86 -10.25
CA GLN A 37 4.99 9.34 -10.77
C GLN A 37 4.93 9.77 -12.25
N ARG A 38 3.88 9.38 -13.00
CA ARG A 38 3.64 9.89 -14.36
C ARG A 38 3.38 11.39 -14.39
N ILE A 39 2.85 11.98 -13.32
CA ILE A 39 2.64 13.42 -13.19
C ILE A 39 4.01 14.12 -13.25
N GLU A 40 4.95 13.67 -12.44
CA GLU A 40 6.31 14.22 -12.37
C GLU A 40 7.04 14.07 -13.71
N ARG A 41 6.98 12.88 -14.32
CA ARG A 41 7.55 12.64 -15.65
C ARG A 41 6.94 13.50 -16.74
N ALA A 42 5.64 13.79 -16.68
CA ALA A 42 4.99 14.68 -17.64
C ALA A 42 5.56 16.09 -17.53
N VAL A 43 5.71 16.60 -16.31
CA VAL A 43 6.31 17.93 -16.06
C VAL A 43 7.78 17.96 -16.52
N GLU A 44 8.57 16.93 -16.21
CA GLU A 44 9.96 16.83 -16.66
C GLU A 44 10.09 16.78 -18.20
N SER A 45 9.10 16.20 -18.89
CA SER A 45 9.11 16.07 -20.36
C SER A 45 8.58 17.30 -21.09
N ASP A 46 7.79 18.15 -20.43
CA ASP A 46 7.24 19.38 -21.00
C ASP A 46 7.25 20.51 -19.96
N ALA A 47 8.22 21.43 -20.09
CA ALA A 47 8.38 22.58 -19.20
C ALA A 47 7.13 23.49 -19.13
N LYS A 48 6.21 23.42 -20.10
CA LYS A 48 4.95 24.17 -20.05
C LYS A 48 4.01 23.70 -18.94
N LEU A 49 4.20 22.48 -18.45
CA LEU A 49 3.41 21.91 -17.38
C LEU A 49 3.93 22.29 -15.98
N GLU A 50 5.11 22.89 -15.90
CA GLU A 50 5.69 23.33 -14.64
C GLU A 50 4.79 24.34 -13.95
N GLY A 51 4.41 24.06 -12.71
CA GLY A 51 3.48 24.88 -11.93
C GLY A 51 1.99 24.74 -12.33
N LEU A 52 1.66 24.02 -13.42
CA LEU A 52 0.28 23.75 -13.82
C LEU A 52 -0.26 22.43 -13.23
N ILE A 53 0.59 21.41 -13.16
CA ILE A 53 0.25 20.11 -12.56
C ILE A 53 1.37 19.63 -11.64
N GLY A 54 1.01 18.86 -10.62
CA GLY A 54 1.97 18.30 -9.68
C GLY A 54 1.33 17.38 -8.65
N TYR A 55 2.10 16.82 -7.75
CA TYR A 55 1.57 15.98 -6.67
C TYR A 55 0.61 16.73 -5.73
N GLN A 56 0.72 18.06 -5.64
CA GLN A 56 -0.21 18.90 -4.87
C GLN A 56 -1.67 18.74 -5.35
N ASP A 57 -1.90 18.44 -6.64
CA ASP A 57 -3.24 18.25 -7.20
C ASP A 57 -3.92 16.98 -6.68
N LEU A 58 -3.16 16.03 -6.14
CA LEU A 58 -3.69 14.86 -5.45
C LEU A 58 -4.26 15.23 -4.07
N ARG A 59 -3.90 16.40 -3.52
CA ARG A 59 -4.38 16.95 -2.25
C ARG A 59 -4.22 15.99 -1.06
N LEU A 60 -3.20 15.14 -1.05
CA LEU A 60 -3.01 14.08 -0.07
C LEU A 60 -2.85 14.64 1.35
N GLU A 61 -2.07 15.70 1.51
CA GLU A 61 -1.84 16.36 2.80
C GLU A 61 -3.13 16.95 3.38
N GLU A 62 -4.01 17.54 2.55
CA GLU A 62 -5.30 18.08 2.98
C GLU A 62 -6.22 16.99 3.56
N TYR A 63 -6.05 15.76 3.09
CA TYR A 63 -6.77 14.60 3.62
C TYR A 63 -6.09 13.95 4.83
N GLY A 64 -4.90 14.44 5.20
CA GLY A 64 -4.15 13.96 6.36
C GLY A 64 -3.24 12.75 6.07
N TRP A 65 -2.85 12.55 4.82
CA TRP A 65 -1.91 11.51 4.43
C TRP A 65 -0.48 11.99 4.59
N GLU A 66 0.35 11.18 5.24
CA GLU A 66 1.80 11.29 5.21
C GLU A 66 2.28 10.65 3.90
N THR A 67 2.99 11.39 3.08
CA THR A 67 3.34 10.96 1.72
C THR A 67 4.83 10.65 1.62
N TYR A 68 5.15 9.50 1.05
CA TYR A 68 6.51 9.10 0.71
C TYR A 68 6.69 9.12 -0.80
N ARG A 69 7.85 9.60 -1.25
CA ARG A 69 8.16 9.71 -2.67
C ARG A 69 8.22 8.35 -3.35
N PHE A 70 8.15 8.36 -4.67
CA PHE A 70 8.30 7.14 -5.45
C PHE A 70 9.63 6.43 -5.12
N LEU A 71 9.53 5.14 -4.77
CA LEU A 71 10.62 4.27 -4.32
C LEU A 71 11.25 4.63 -2.96
N GLU A 72 10.77 5.65 -2.27
CA GLU A 72 11.15 5.95 -0.90
C GLU A 72 10.38 5.02 0.06
N PRO A 73 11.07 4.22 0.88
CA PRO A 73 10.39 3.34 1.82
C PRO A 73 9.93 4.07 3.08
N ALA A 74 8.70 3.85 3.50
CA ALA A 74 8.25 4.17 4.85
C ALA A 74 8.67 3.05 5.81
N ILE A 75 9.44 3.35 6.83
CA ILE A 75 9.81 2.38 7.88
C ILE A 75 8.88 2.59 9.08
N ILE A 76 8.09 1.59 9.41
CA ILE A 76 7.15 1.61 10.52
C ILE A 76 7.34 0.32 11.32
N ASP A 77 7.66 0.43 12.59
CA ASP A 77 7.90 -0.71 13.50
C ASP A 77 8.88 -1.75 12.93
N ASN A 78 9.96 -1.28 12.27
CA ASN A 78 10.96 -2.07 11.57
C ASN A 78 10.41 -2.91 10.40
N VAL A 79 9.25 -2.58 9.87
CA VAL A 79 8.76 -3.08 8.59
C VAL A 79 8.91 -1.98 7.54
N ALA A 80 9.49 -2.31 6.39
CA ALA A 80 9.64 -1.39 5.26
C ALA A 80 8.46 -1.51 4.32
N TYR A 81 7.80 -0.40 4.06
CA TYR A 81 6.68 -0.30 3.11
C TYR A 81 7.11 0.55 1.91
N CYS A 82 6.90 0.05 0.70
CA CYS A 82 7.20 0.79 -0.52
C CYS A 82 6.23 0.39 -1.64
N HIS A 83 6.02 1.27 -2.62
CA HIS A 83 5.24 0.90 -3.80
C HIS A 83 5.83 -0.35 -4.45
N TYR A 84 7.13 -0.37 -4.70
CA TYR A 84 7.92 -1.59 -4.92
C TYR A 84 9.38 -1.38 -4.53
N PHE A 85 10.09 -2.46 -4.31
CA PHE A 85 11.54 -2.46 -4.09
C PHE A 85 12.25 -2.89 -5.37
N THR A 86 13.35 -2.22 -5.69
CA THR A 86 14.14 -2.55 -6.88
C THR A 86 14.97 -3.81 -6.69
N SER A 87 15.06 -4.62 -7.75
CA SER A 87 15.86 -5.85 -7.77
C SER A 87 17.35 -5.64 -8.06
N GLY A 88 17.72 -4.47 -8.54
CA GLY A 88 19.08 -4.11 -8.93
C GLY A 88 19.15 -2.75 -9.60
N VAL A 89 20.27 -2.45 -10.25
CA VAL A 89 20.56 -1.13 -10.85
C VAL A 89 19.62 -0.71 -11.99
N MET A 90 18.95 -1.67 -12.61
CA MET A 90 18.01 -1.37 -13.72
C MET A 90 16.64 -0.85 -13.24
N GLY A 91 16.43 -0.66 -11.94
CA GLY A 91 15.20 -0.10 -11.39
C GLY A 91 13.95 -0.99 -11.50
N ARG A 92 14.08 -2.24 -11.96
CA ARG A 92 12.95 -3.18 -12.06
C ARG A 92 12.49 -3.62 -10.67
N ALA A 93 11.19 -3.79 -10.52
CA ALA A 93 10.60 -4.34 -9.29
C ALA A 93 11.13 -5.76 -8.98
N VAL A 94 11.23 -6.07 -7.71
CA VAL A 94 11.52 -7.45 -7.25
C VAL A 94 10.36 -8.36 -7.68
N SER A 95 10.67 -9.56 -8.17
CA SER A 95 9.70 -10.45 -8.80
C SER A 95 9.03 -11.46 -7.86
N SER A 96 9.53 -11.63 -6.62
CA SER A 96 8.95 -12.53 -5.63
C SER A 96 9.21 -12.07 -4.20
N ALA A 97 8.35 -12.44 -3.28
CA ALA A 97 8.51 -12.11 -1.87
C ALA A 97 9.80 -12.72 -1.26
N ARG A 98 10.19 -13.91 -1.73
CA ARG A 98 11.48 -14.51 -1.33
C ARG A 98 12.67 -13.70 -1.84
N ALA A 99 12.65 -13.25 -3.09
CA ALA A 99 13.70 -12.39 -3.64
C ALA A 99 13.75 -11.03 -2.95
N LEU A 100 12.59 -10.51 -2.48
CA LEU A 100 12.48 -9.30 -1.69
C LEU A 100 13.29 -9.43 -0.39
N LEU A 101 13.06 -10.50 0.38
CA LEU A 101 13.78 -10.76 1.64
C LEU A 101 15.29 -10.93 1.41
N ALA A 102 15.68 -11.71 0.40
CA ALA A 102 17.08 -11.93 0.06
C ALA A 102 17.83 -10.63 -0.33
N LYS A 103 17.12 -9.58 -0.76
CA LYS A 103 17.71 -8.30 -1.18
C LYS A 103 17.64 -7.22 -0.11
N LYS A 104 16.64 -7.26 0.75
CA LYS A 104 16.40 -6.17 1.72
C LYS A 104 16.75 -6.54 3.16
N HIS A 105 16.85 -7.84 3.46
CA HIS A 105 17.30 -8.38 4.76
C HIS A 105 16.46 -7.86 5.95
N MET A 106 15.21 -7.51 5.72
CA MET A 106 14.26 -7.05 6.72
C MET A 106 12.83 -7.37 6.27
N SER A 107 11.87 -7.26 7.17
CA SER A 107 10.45 -7.39 6.80
C SER A 107 10.04 -6.26 5.86
N CYS A 108 9.40 -6.63 4.75
CA CYS A 108 9.02 -5.70 3.70
C CYS A 108 7.62 -6.00 3.18
N VAL A 109 6.85 -4.93 2.95
CA VAL A 109 5.55 -4.97 2.29
C VAL A 109 5.60 -4.11 1.03
N MET A 110 5.17 -4.64 -0.10
CA MET A 110 5.10 -3.87 -1.34
C MET A 110 3.79 -4.12 -2.10
N GLY A 111 3.39 -3.10 -2.86
CA GLY A 111 2.32 -3.17 -3.85
C GLY A 111 2.86 -3.56 -5.23
N HIS A 112 2.41 -2.86 -6.26
CA HIS A 112 2.82 -2.97 -7.67
C HIS A 112 2.55 -4.32 -8.32
N VAL A 113 2.95 -5.41 -7.69
CA VAL A 113 2.61 -6.77 -8.15
C VAL A 113 1.14 -7.02 -7.81
N GLN A 114 0.36 -7.36 -8.83
CA GLN A 114 -1.10 -7.45 -8.72
C GLN A 114 -1.59 -8.74 -8.06
N ASP A 115 -0.70 -9.64 -7.70
CA ASP A 115 -1.03 -10.83 -6.96
C ASP A 115 -0.53 -10.76 -5.52
N ARG A 116 -1.03 -11.63 -4.67
CA ARG A 116 -0.55 -11.74 -3.30
C ARG A 116 0.53 -12.81 -3.20
N GLU A 117 1.59 -12.49 -2.49
CA GLU A 117 2.63 -13.44 -2.14
C GLU A 117 3.10 -13.16 -0.72
N CYS A 118 3.41 -14.20 0.03
CA CYS A 118 4.03 -14.10 1.34
C CYS A 118 5.19 -15.08 1.43
N ALA A 119 6.32 -14.63 1.95
CA ALA A 119 7.50 -15.46 2.19
C ALA A 119 8.12 -15.12 3.53
N TYR A 120 8.77 -16.11 4.13
CA TYR A 120 9.45 -15.98 5.40
C TYR A 120 10.92 -16.34 5.26
N ASP A 121 11.75 -15.66 6.04
CA ASP A 121 13.17 -15.98 6.18
C ASP A 121 13.61 -15.61 7.61
N ARG A 122 14.88 -15.86 7.92
CA ARG A 122 15.49 -15.52 9.20
C ARG A 122 16.78 -14.74 8.98
N THR A 123 16.97 -13.77 9.82
CA THR A 123 18.24 -13.07 9.96
C THR A 123 19.26 -13.93 10.75
N ALA A 124 20.52 -13.55 10.75
CA ALA A 124 21.57 -14.31 11.41
C ALA A 124 21.39 -14.43 12.94
N ASP A 125 20.66 -13.52 13.56
CA ASP A 125 20.28 -13.56 14.98
C ASP A 125 19.06 -14.44 15.28
N GLY A 126 18.48 -15.06 14.23
CA GLY A 126 17.31 -15.92 14.32
C GLY A 126 15.96 -15.22 14.24
N SER A 127 15.95 -13.88 14.14
CA SER A 127 14.71 -13.11 13.99
C SER A 127 14.00 -13.45 12.69
N ARG A 128 12.69 -13.67 12.74
CA ARG A 128 11.86 -13.89 11.54
C ARG A 128 11.67 -12.57 10.78
N ILE A 129 11.83 -12.62 9.47
CA ILE A 129 11.47 -11.54 8.56
C ILE A 129 10.44 -12.02 7.56
N THR A 130 9.50 -11.15 7.19
CA THR A 130 8.38 -11.47 6.31
C THR A 130 8.37 -10.54 5.08
N GLY A 131 8.36 -11.15 3.89
CA GLY A 131 8.15 -10.45 2.61
C GLY A 131 6.72 -10.60 2.17
N LEU A 132 6.04 -9.50 1.82
CA LEU A 132 4.64 -9.52 1.49
C LEU A 132 4.33 -8.67 0.26
N PHE A 133 3.58 -9.24 -0.71
CA PHE A 133 3.00 -8.53 -1.83
C PHE A 133 1.52 -8.28 -1.58
N GLY A 134 1.11 -7.00 -1.74
CA GLY A 134 -0.19 -6.51 -1.30
C GLY A 134 -1.38 -6.93 -2.15
N GLY A 135 -1.17 -7.34 -3.40
CA GLY A 135 -2.27 -7.51 -4.35
C GLY A 135 -2.88 -6.18 -4.79
N ILE A 136 -4.15 -6.19 -5.16
CA ILE A 136 -4.89 -5.02 -5.64
C ILE A 136 -6.16 -4.78 -4.81
N TYR A 137 -6.67 -3.54 -4.85
CA TYR A 137 -7.90 -3.15 -4.16
C TYR A 137 -8.84 -2.37 -5.08
N TYR A 138 -9.16 -2.96 -6.23
CA TYR A 138 -10.18 -2.48 -7.18
C TYR A 138 -10.87 -3.66 -7.87
N LYS A 139 -12.02 -3.41 -8.49
CA LYS A 139 -12.88 -4.47 -9.05
C LYS A 139 -12.80 -4.60 -10.56
N HIS A 140 -12.49 -3.52 -11.25
CA HIS A 140 -12.47 -3.55 -12.72
C HIS A 140 -11.30 -4.40 -13.22
N ASP A 141 -11.49 -4.98 -14.38
CA ASP A 141 -10.42 -5.62 -15.12
C ASP A 141 -9.69 -4.56 -15.97
N GLU A 142 -8.39 -4.70 -16.06
CA GLU A 142 -7.57 -3.78 -16.85
C GLU A 142 -7.56 -4.21 -18.31
N ASP A 143 -7.96 -3.32 -19.23
CA ASP A 143 -8.05 -3.62 -20.67
C ASP A 143 -6.71 -4.00 -21.28
N TYR A 144 -5.59 -3.48 -20.73
CA TYR A 144 -4.23 -3.80 -21.20
C TYR A 144 -3.72 -5.16 -20.71
N LEU A 145 -4.41 -5.77 -19.75
CA LEU A 145 -4.10 -7.11 -19.27
C LEU A 145 -4.93 -8.13 -20.04
N ASN A 146 -4.27 -9.12 -20.65
CA ASN A 146 -4.94 -10.23 -21.31
C ASN A 146 -5.68 -11.13 -20.31
N HIS A 147 -6.52 -12.04 -20.80
CA HIS A 147 -7.35 -12.95 -19.98
C HIS A 147 -6.62 -13.66 -18.83
N GLN A 148 -5.35 -13.97 -19.00
CA GLN A 148 -4.57 -14.69 -17.97
C GLN A 148 -4.14 -13.81 -16.80
N THR A 149 -4.11 -12.50 -16.96
CA THR A 149 -3.51 -11.58 -15.99
C THR A 149 -4.54 -10.83 -15.13
N ASN A 150 -5.83 -10.90 -15.48
CA ASN A 150 -6.90 -10.34 -14.66
C ASN A 150 -7.35 -11.24 -13.47
N GLN A 151 -6.58 -12.30 -13.17
CA GLN A 151 -6.84 -13.21 -12.03
C GLN A 151 -6.12 -12.78 -10.73
N SER A 152 -5.80 -11.50 -10.63
CA SER A 152 -5.09 -10.92 -9.49
C SER A 152 -5.86 -11.07 -8.19
N TRP A 153 -5.15 -11.23 -7.09
CA TRP A 153 -5.78 -11.25 -5.77
C TRP A 153 -6.25 -9.85 -5.37
N ARG A 154 -7.52 -9.74 -4.99
CA ARG A 154 -8.17 -8.50 -4.56
C ARG A 154 -8.48 -8.56 -3.07
N GLY A 155 -7.95 -7.61 -2.31
CA GLY A 155 -8.17 -7.57 -0.87
C GLY A 155 -7.26 -6.59 -0.13
N VAL A 156 -7.23 -6.74 1.18
CA VAL A 156 -6.37 -5.98 2.09
C VAL A 156 -5.63 -6.94 3.01
N TRP A 157 -4.55 -6.48 3.58
CA TRP A 157 -3.83 -7.19 4.63
C TRP A 157 -4.02 -6.50 5.97
N MET A 158 -4.26 -7.31 6.99
CA MET A 158 -4.12 -6.89 8.37
C MET A 158 -2.80 -7.46 8.89
N LEU A 159 -1.99 -6.62 9.51
CA LEU A 159 -0.78 -7.02 10.20
C LEU A 159 -1.04 -6.86 11.68
N HIS A 160 -1.11 -7.97 12.41
CA HIS A 160 -1.40 -8.00 13.83
C HIS A 160 -0.11 -8.10 14.64
N GLU A 161 -0.14 -7.58 15.87
CA GLU A 161 0.95 -7.71 16.85
C GLU A 161 2.32 -7.29 16.28
N VAL A 162 2.33 -6.22 15.47
CA VAL A 162 3.57 -5.74 14.84
C VAL A 162 4.55 -5.31 15.92
N ASN A 163 5.69 -5.98 15.96
CA ASN A 163 6.74 -5.71 16.94
C ASN A 163 8.11 -5.99 16.32
N ASN A 164 8.94 -4.95 16.25
CA ASN A 164 10.31 -5.02 15.75
C ASN A 164 10.45 -5.79 14.42
N GLY A 165 9.57 -5.49 13.46
CA GLY A 165 9.60 -6.11 12.14
C GLY A 165 8.93 -7.48 12.03
N GLN A 166 8.45 -8.05 13.14
CA GLN A 166 7.68 -9.29 13.14
C GLN A 166 6.18 -8.97 13.27
N PHE A 167 5.34 -9.76 12.65
CA PHE A 167 3.87 -9.61 12.70
C PHE A 167 3.18 -10.91 12.30
N ASP A 168 1.90 -10.98 12.61
CA ASP A 168 0.99 -12.01 12.12
C ASP A 168 0.15 -11.41 10.98
N GLU A 169 0.29 -11.96 9.79
CA GLU A 169 -0.40 -11.48 8.60
C GLU A 169 -1.74 -12.18 8.40
N ALA A 170 -2.78 -11.40 8.12
CA ALA A 170 -4.11 -11.90 7.78
C ALA A 170 -4.60 -11.29 6.47
N PRO A 171 -4.64 -12.06 5.36
CA PRO A 171 -5.22 -11.61 4.10
C PRO A 171 -6.75 -11.63 4.20
N ILE A 172 -7.38 -10.51 3.83
CA ILE A 172 -8.83 -10.36 3.82
C ILE A 172 -9.26 -10.05 2.39
N SER A 173 -9.90 -11.03 1.74
CA SER A 173 -10.31 -10.85 0.34
C SER A 173 -11.43 -9.83 0.19
N MET A 174 -11.46 -9.14 -0.94
CA MET A 174 -12.52 -8.19 -1.27
C MET A 174 -13.90 -8.89 -1.31
N SER A 175 -13.97 -10.11 -1.81
CA SER A 175 -15.22 -10.88 -1.81
C SER A 175 -15.75 -11.19 -0.40
N TYR A 176 -14.86 -11.42 0.57
CA TYR A 176 -15.27 -11.55 1.97
C TYR A 176 -15.78 -10.22 2.53
N LEU A 177 -15.06 -9.13 2.27
CA LEU A 177 -15.47 -7.79 2.73
C LEU A 177 -16.83 -7.41 2.16
N GLU A 178 -17.08 -7.70 0.89
CA GLU A 178 -18.38 -7.46 0.26
C GLU A 178 -19.50 -8.27 0.90
N LYS A 179 -19.31 -9.58 1.05
CA LYS A 179 -20.31 -10.43 1.71
C LYS A 179 -20.64 -9.98 3.13
N LYS A 180 -19.65 -9.47 3.85
CA LYS A 180 -19.81 -9.10 5.25
C LYS A 180 -20.33 -7.67 5.45
N TYR A 181 -19.96 -6.74 4.59
CA TYR A 181 -20.17 -5.31 4.82
C TYR A 181 -20.95 -4.59 3.71
N ALA A 182 -21.08 -5.16 2.51
CA ALA A 182 -21.88 -4.57 1.43
C ALA A 182 -23.38 -4.85 1.55
N THR A 183 -23.87 -5.19 2.73
CA THR A 183 -25.27 -5.31 3.01
C THR A 183 -25.91 -3.93 3.08
N ASN A 184 -26.80 -3.69 2.11
CA ASN A 184 -27.81 -2.62 2.13
C ASN A 184 -27.26 -1.19 1.88
N PHE A 185 -26.83 -0.95 0.64
CA PHE A 185 -26.97 0.37 0.01
C PHE A 185 -27.93 0.28 -1.17
#